data_b4b8dcf6aff4f56444fc6bf315401072
#
_entry.id   b4b8dcf6aff4f56444fc6bf315401072
#
_cell.length_a   1.000
_cell.length_b   1.000
_cell.length_c   1.000
_cell.angle_alpha   90.00
_cell.angle_beta   90.00
_cell.angle_gamma   90.00
#
_symmetry.space_group_name_H-M   'P 1'
#
loop_
_entity.id
_entity.type
_entity.pdbx_description
1 polymer ?
#
loop_
_entity_poly.entity_id
_entity_poly.type
_entity_poly.pdbx_seq_one_letter_code
_entity_poly.pdbx_strand_id
1 'polypeptide(L)'
;MHRFAALLLVLLLSGCSALQGTPQPAPPVADHPQEIRRNQTEGLQRMGTVSALVRGSPDDAEEAIKAQAVAAKADYYVIIMVDETIITGQWYSQAILYRQ
;
A
#
# COMPACT_ATOMS: atom_id res chain seq x y z
N MET A 1 25.83 32.13 -14.13
CA MET A 1 25.53 31.67 -12.77
C MET A 1 24.07 31.26 -12.56
N HIS A 2 23.11 32.01 -13.08
CA HIS A 2 21.70 31.65 -12.91
C HIS A 2 21.32 30.30 -13.52
N ARG A 3 21.99 29.89 -14.58
CA ARG A 3 21.72 28.61 -15.26
C ARG A 3 22.12 27.40 -14.41
N PHE A 4 23.18 27.51 -13.63
CA PHE A 4 23.63 26.41 -12.75
C PHE A 4 22.69 26.19 -11.56
N ALA A 5 22.14 27.27 -10.99
CA ALA A 5 21.19 27.18 -9.90
C ALA A 5 19.88 26.51 -10.35
N ALA A 6 19.39 26.82 -11.55
CA ALA A 6 18.18 26.20 -12.11
C ALA A 6 18.39 24.70 -12.38
N LEU A 7 19.56 24.31 -12.88
CA LEU A 7 19.90 22.91 -13.13
C LEU A 7 19.96 22.11 -11.83
N LEU A 8 20.53 22.67 -10.77
CA LEU A 8 20.61 22.03 -9.46
C LEU A 8 19.22 21.80 -8.88
N LEU A 9 18.31 22.75 -9.04
CA LEU A 9 16.94 22.64 -8.55
C LEU A 9 16.18 21.51 -9.26
N VAL A 10 16.35 21.38 -10.57
CA VAL A 10 15.72 20.30 -11.35
C VAL A 10 16.23 18.93 -10.89
N LEU A 11 17.52 18.80 -10.61
CA LEU A 11 18.10 17.55 -10.10
C LEU A 11 17.54 17.17 -8.74
N LEU A 12 17.31 18.14 -7.86
CA LEU A 12 16.72 17.89 -6.53
C LEU A 12 15.26 17.39 -6.65
N LEU A 13 14.49 17.95 -7.57
CA LEU A 13 13.11 17.52 -7.82
C LEU A 13 13.07 16.10 -8.38
N SER A 14 13.98 15.77 -9.28
CA SER A 14 14.11 14.41 -9.82
C SER A 14 14.49 13.40 -8.73
N GLY A 15 15.36 13.80 -7.79
CA GLY A 15 15.74 12.98 -6.66
C GLY A 15 14.56 12.66 -5.74
N CYS A 16 13.68 13.62 -5.49
CA CYS A 16 12.46 13.39 -4.69
C CYS A 16 11.53 12.38 -5.35
N SER A 17 11.34 12.45 -6.66
CA SER A 17 10.54 11.48 -7.40
C SER A 17 11.11 10.08 -7.32
N ALA A 18 12.44 9.94 -7.39
CA ALA A 18 13.11 8.65 -7.28
C ALA A 18 12.92 8.01 -5.89
N LEU A 19 12.90 8.83 -4.82
CA LEU A 19 12.68 8.35 -3.46
C LEU A 19 11.25 7.84 -3.22
N GLN A 20 10.28 8.39 -3.93
CA GLN A 20 8.88 7.97 -3.81
C GLN A 20 8.55 6.75 -4.67
N GLY A 21 9.47 6.33 -5.53
CA GLY A 21 9.27 5.25 -6.49
C GLY A 21 8.57 5.73 -7.75
N THR A 22 8.69 4.95 -8.80
CA THR A 22 8.05 5.22 -10.08
C THR A 22 6.62 4.69 -10.05
N PRO A 23 5.61 5.51 -10.41
CA PRO A 23 4.24 5.01 -10.49
C PRO A 23 4.13 3.85 -11.47
N GLN A 24 3.40 2.82 -11.07
CA GLN A 24 3.14 1.63 -11.88
C GLN A 24 1.63 1.43 -12.00
N PRO A 25 1.15 0.86 -13.10
CA PRO A 25 -0.26 0.54 -13.19
C PRO A 25 -0.63 -0.61 -12.26
N ALA A 26 -1.85 -0.57 -11.72
CA ALA A 26 -2.40 -1.69 -10.98
C ALA A 26 -2.71 -2.83 -11.96
N PRO A 27 -2.68 -4.11 -11.48
CA PRO A 27 -3.05 -5.23 -12.34
C PRO A 27 -4.53 -5.12 -12.75
N PRO A 28 -4.96 -5.80 -13.82
CA PRO A 28 -6.37 -5.84 -14.18
C PRO A 28 -7.22 -6.40 -13.02
N VAL A 29 -8.45 -5.92 -12.90
CA VAL A 29 -9.38 -6.40 -11.88
C VAL A 29 -9.62 -7.91 -12.07
N ALA A 30 -9.58 -8.64 -10.96
CA ALA A 30 -9.83 -10.07 -10.93
C ALA A 30 -11.12 -10.37 -10.15
N ASP A 31 -11.43 -11.66 -9.97
CA ASP A 31 -12.60 -12.10 -9.18
C ASP A 31 -12.36 -12.05 -7.67
N HIS A 32 -11.18 -11.58 -7.25
CA HIS A 32 -10.80 -11.47 -5.85
C HIS A 32 -9.96 -10.21 -5.66
N PRO A 33 -9.90 -9.62 -4.45
CA PRO A 33 -9.01 -8.50 -4.17
C PRO A 33 -7.55 -8.91 -4.34
N GLN A 34 -6.75 -8.01 -4.90
CA GLN A 34 -5.32 -8.24 -5.15
C GLN A 34 -4.49 -7.30 -4.32
N GLU A 35 -3.41 -7.82 -3.75
CA GLU A 35 -2.43 -6.98 -3.06
C GLU A 35 -1.64 -6.19 -4.09
N ILE A 36 -1.54 -4.87 -3.87
CA ILE A 36 -0.75 -3.97 -4.71
C ILE A 36 0.21 -3.16 -3.86
N ARG A 37 1.12 -2.48 -4.50
CA ARG A 37 2.10 -1.60 -3.85
C ARG A 37 1.61 -0.16 -3.85
N ARG A 38 2.20 0.67 -2.99
CA ARG A 38 1.83 2.08 -2.88
C ARG A 38 1.97 2.82 -4.20
N ASN A 39 2.95 2.46 -5.03
CA ASN A 39 3.17 3.10 -6.33
C ASN A 39 2.20 2.64 -7.41
N GLN A 40 1.25 1.75 -7.08
CA GLN A 40 0.23 1.24 -8.01
C GLN A 40 -1.15 1.82 -7.72
N THR A 41 -1.26 2.80 -6.84
CA THR A 41 -2.55 3.34 -6.38
C THR A 41 -3.03 4.54 -7.17
N GLU A 42 -2.22 5.07 -8.07
CA GLU A 42 -2.59 6.25 -8.87
C GLU A 42 -3.81 5.97 -9.74
N GLY A 43 -4.78 6.87 -9.69
CA GLY A 43 -6.02 6.71 -10.45
C GLY A 43 -7.05 5.79 -9.83
N LEU A 44 -6.73 5.13 -8.71
CA LEU A 44 -7.67 4.26 -8.00
C LEU A 44 -8.48 5.05 -6.98
N GLN A 45 -9.69 4.57 -6.71
CA GLN A 45 -10.56 5.15 -5.70
C GLN A 45 -10.27 4.53 -4.35
N ARG A 46 -9.89 5.37 -3.38
CA ARG A 46 -9.67 4.91 -2.01
C ARG A 46 -11.01 4.63 -1.33
N MET A 47 -11.14 3.45 -0.75
CA MET A 47 -12.36 3.02 -0.05
C MET A 47 -12.27 3.22 1.45
N GLY A 48 -11.07 3.24 2.03
CA GLY A 48 -10.86 3.39 3.46
C GLY A 48 -9.75 2.48 3.96
N THR A 49 -9.57 2.50 5.29
CA THR A 49 -8.53 1.72 5.97
C THR A 49 -9.19 0.62 6.80
N VAL A 50 -8.59 -0.57 6.78
CA VAL A 50 -9.00 -1.69 7.63
C VAL A 50 -7.84 -2.14 8.48
N SER A 51 -8.14 -2.82 9.58
CA SER A 51 -7.13 -3.36 10.48
C SER A 51 -7.54 -4.75 10.94
N ALA A 52 -6.55 -5.53 11.38
CA ALA A 52 -6.77 -6.86 11.93
C ALA A 52 -5.83 -7.10 13.10
N LEU A 53 -6.29 -7.87 14.09
CA LEU A 53 -5.51 -8.30 15.23
C LEU A 53 -5.70 -9.80 15.34
N VAL A 54 -4.63 -10.57 15.10
CA VAL A 54 -4.72 -12.03 15.02
C VAL A 54 -3.59 -12.67 15.79
N ARG A 55 -3.80 -13.92 16.19
CA ARG A 55 -2.75 -14.77 16.75
C ARG A 55 -2.22 -15.70 15.69
N GLY A 56 -0.90 -15.95 15.71
CA GLY A 56 -0.25 -16.84 14.78
C GLY A 56 0.98 -16.21 14.15
N SER A 57 0.91 -15.96 12.85
CA SER A 57 2.02 -15.47 12.06
C SER A 57 1.64 -14.19 11.30
N PRO A 58 2.62 -13.48 10.68
CA PRO A 58 2.31 -12.38 9.77
C PRO A 58 1.38 -12.79 8.63
N ASP A 59 1.50 -14.02 8.14
CA ASP A 59 0.64 -14.53 7.07
C ASP A 59 -0.81 -14.59 7.50
N ASP A 60 -1.07 -14.96 8.76
CA ASP A 60 -2.43 -14.96 9.31
C ASP A 60 -3.02 -13.56 9.36
N ALA A 61 -2.19 -12.55 9.67
CA ALA A 61 -2.61 -11.16 9.67
C ALA A 61 -2.94 -10.68 8.24
N GLU A 62 -2.14 -11.06 7.25
CA GLU A 62 -2.41 -10.73 5.85
C GLU A 62 -3.68 -11.39 5.34
N GLU A 63 -3.92 -12.65 5.71
CA GLU A 63 -5.17 -13.36 5.36
C GLU A 63 -6.39 -12.68 5.97
N ALA A 64 -6.29 -12.18 7.20
CA ALA A 64 -7.37 -11.43 7.83
C ALA A 64 -7.67 -10.12 7.07
N ILE A 65 -6.66 -9.43 6.60
CA ILE A 65 -6.82 -8.23 5.76
C ILE A 65 -7.51 -8.59 4.45
N LYS A 66 -7.08 -9.66 3.80
CA LYS A 66 -7.67 -10.13 2.55
C LYS A 66 -9.15 -10.45 2.73
N ALA A 67 -9.52 -11.11 3.83
CA ALA A 67 -10.90 -11.40 4.14
C ALA A 67 -11.75 -10.14 4.28
N GLN A 68 -11.22 -9.09 4.90
CA GLN A 68 -11.91 -7.81 5.01
C GLN A 68 -12.05 -7.11 3.66
N ALA A 69 -11.04 -7.21 2.81
CA ALA A 69 -11.10 -6.67 1.44
C ALA A 69 -12.20 -7.38 0.63
N VAL A 70 -12.33 -8.69 0.75
CA VAL A 70 -13.41 -9.46 0.13
C VAL A 70 -14.77 -8.98 0.62
N ALA A 71 -14.94 -8.84 1.93
CA ALA A 71 -16.19 -8.40 2.54
C ALA A 71 -16.58 -6.99 2.09
N ALA A 72 -15.61 -6.11 1.89
CA ALA A 72 -15.83 -4.74 1.43
C ALA A 72 -15.98 -4.64 -0.09
N LYS A 73 -15.80 -5.72 -0.83
CA LYS A 73 -15.83 -5.75 -2.30
C LYS A 73 -14.78 -4.83 -2.92
N ALA A 74 -13.59 -4.77 -2.30
CA ALA A 74 -12.47 -4.03 -2.83
C ALA A 74 -11.84 -4.77 -4.01
N ASP A 75 -11.28 -4.02 -4.94
CA ASP A 75 -10.53 -4.60 -6.07
C ASP A 75 -9.07 -4.81 -5.71
N TYR A 76 -8.53 -3.92 -4.86
CA TYR A 76 -7.12 -3.95 -4.46
C TYR A 76 -6.97 -3.57 -2.99
N TYR A 77 -5.86 -3.97 -2.40
CA TYR A 77 -5.47 -3.52 -1.07
C TYR A 77 -3.97 -3.32 -0.97
N VAL A 78 -3.58 -2.35 -0.15
CA VAL A 78 -2.17 -2.06 0.15
C VAL A 78 -1.97 -2.29 1.64
N ILE A 79 -1.12 -3.25 1.99
CA ILE A 79 -0.76 -3.48 3.39
C ILE A 79 0.27 -2.44 3.78
N ILE A 80 -0.06 -1.63 4.80
CA ILE A 80 0.79 -0.53 5.24
C ILE A 80 1.54 -0.85 6.53
N MET A 81 1.09 -1.87 7.27
CA MET A 81 1.70 -2.24 8.53
C MET A 81 1.37 -3.68 8.87
N VAL A 82 2.37 -4.45 9.30
CA VAL A 82 2.21 -5.77 9.92
C VAL A 82 3.27 -5.86 11.01
N ASP A 83 2.84 -5.78 12.28
CA ASP A 83 3.75 -5.79 13.42
C ASP A 83 3.26 -6.74 14.51
N GLU A 84 4.22 -7.38 15.16
CA GLU A 84 3.93 -8.14 16.38
C GLU A 84 3.68 -7.16 17.51
N THR A 85 2.63 -7.43 18.32
CA THR A 85 2.31 -6.59 19.47
C THR A 85 3.21 -6.97 20.66
N ILE A 86 2.98 -6.36 21.83
CA ILE A 86 3.70 -6.73 23.06
C ILE A 86 3.38 -8.16 23.51
N ILE A 87 2.31 -8.76 22.98
CA ILE A 87 1.96 -10.14 23.23
C ILE A 87 2.59 -11.01 22.17
N THR A 88 3.49 -11.91 22.54
CA THR A 88 4.17 -12.80 21.61
C THR A 88 3.16 -13.63 20.82
N GLY A 89 3.32 -13.67 19.50
CA GLY A 89 2.43 -14.39 18.60
C GLY A 89 1.14 -13.68 18.25
N GLN A 90 0.95 -12.43 18.71
CA GLN A 90 -0.18 -11.60 18.34
C GLN A 90 0.28 -10.53 17.35
N TRP A 91 -0.40 -10.47 16.20
CA TRP A 91 -0.01 -9.59 15.09
C TRP A 91 -1.10 -8.57 14.80
N TYR A 92 -0.68 -7.31 14.66
CA TYR A 92 -1.54 -6.20 14.25
C TYR A 92 -1.19 -5.82 12.81
N SER A 93 -2.22 -5.64 11.99
CA SER A 93 -2.03 -5.23 10.59
C SER A 93 -3.01 -4.13 10.20
N GLN A 94 -2.59 -3.31 9.25
CA GLN A 94 -3.40 -2.26 8.64
C GLN A 94 -3.25 -2.30 7.14
N ALA A 95 -4.32 -1.99 6.44
CA ALA A 95 -4.29 -1.88 4.97
C ALA A 95 -5.27 -0.82 4.50
N ILE A 96 -5.00 -0.27 3.33
CA ILE A 96 -5.90 0.65 2.64
C ILE A 96 -6.54 -0.14 1.50
N LEU A 97 -7.87 -0.02 1.38
CA LEU A 97 -8.63 -0.66 0.32
C LEU A 97 -8.86 0.30 -0.84
N TYR A 98 -8.81 -0.24 -2.06
CA TYR A 98 -8.98 0.53 -3.28
C TYR A 98 -9.93 -0.16 -4.24
N ARG A 99 -10.54 0.63 -5.10
CA ARG A 99 -11.40 0.20 -6.20
C ARG A 99 -10.95 0.88 -7.48
N GLN A 100 -11.14 0.20 -8.59
CA GLN A 100 -10.85 0.75 -9.91
C GLN A 100 -11.81 1.88 -10.31
#